data_fb2eefd58b6c8e2c94ae2f1dc6d905cc
#
_entry.id   fb2eefd58b6c8e2c94ae2f1dc6d905cc
#
_cell.length_a   1.000
_cell.length_b   1.000
_cell.length_c   1.000
_cell.angle_alpha   90.00
_cell.angle_beta   90.00
_cell.angle_gamma   90.00
#
_symmetry.space_group_name_H-M   'P 1'
#
loop_
_entity.id
_entity.type
_entity.pdbx_description
1 polymer ?
#
loop_
_entity_poly.entity_id
_entity_poly.type
_entity_poly.pdbx_seq_one_letter_code
_entity_poly.pdbx_strand_id
1 'polypeptide(L)'
;MNQVQSQLHAKSRQAGMAEIATTVLHNVGNVLNSVNVSAELVSSQMRSSKAQGLGKVAQLLKEHIDDLGDFLTADPKGKMLPDYLARLAEVVTVEQQGIIEELGQLTKGIDHIKTIVTAQQSYAVAVSIVETVPVAELIDDALRMSIGSSARQQVTVVKEIADLPLLSLDRHRVLLILVNLIRNARQAFEGVVDRGPCVTFSAFLTDGPTLRITVADNGKGIAPEHMGRLFSHGFTTRKDGHGFGLHSCALAAQEMGGSLTVRSDGVGQGASFILDIPVDVTLGQ
;
A
#
# COMPACT_ATOMS: atom_id res chain seq x y z
N MET A 1 -43.69 7.15 -17.50
CA MET A 1 -43.29 6.29 -16.37
C MET A 1 -41.81 6.32 -16.04
N ASN A 2 -40.92 6.74 -16.95
CA ASN A 2 -39.46 6.72 -16.74
C ASN A 2 -38.87 7.85 -15.89
N GLN A 3 -39.46 9.05 -15.83
CA GLN A 3 -38.88 10.20 -15.11
C GLN A 3 -38.95 10.08 -13.58
N VAL A 4 -40.06 9.57 -13.04
CA VAL A 4 -40.27 9.38 -11.59
C VAL A 4 -39.35 8.26 -11.07
N GLN A 5 -39.18 7.20 -11.82
CA GLN A 5 -38.28 6.09 -11.48
C GLN A 5 -36.81 6.53 -11.47
N SER A 6 -36.41 7.34 -12.45
CA SER A 6 -35.05 7.95 -12.52
C SER A 6 -34.79 8.88 -11.32
N GLN A 7 -35.76 9.70 -10.91
CA GLN A 7 -35.69 10.58 -9.75
C GLN A 7 -35.62 9.81 -8.42
N LEU A 8 -36.38 8.71 -8.29
CA LEU A 8 -36.35 7.84 -7.12
C LEU A 8 -34.97 7.15 -6.99
N HIS A 9 -34.45 6.63 -8.08
CA HIS A 9 -33.10 6.05 -8.10
C HIS A 9 -32.00 7.07 -7.75
N ALA A 10 -32.11 8.30 -8.26
CA ALA A 10 -31.15 9.37 -7.93
C ALA A 10 -31.22 9.76 -6.45
N LYS A 11 -32.41 9.90 -5.86
CA LYS A 11 -32.57 10.20 -4.44
C LYS A 11 -32.15 9.06 -3.51
N SER A 12 -32.45 7.81 -3.84
CA SER A 12 -32.01 6.64 -3.10
C SER A 12 -30.48 6.53 -3.12
N ARG A 13 -29.86 6.81 -4.27
CA ARG A 13 -28.41 6.84 -4.44
C ARG A 13 -27.76 7.96 -3.62
N GLN A 14 -28.36 9.16 -3.61
CA GLN A 14 -27.88 10.29 -2.83
C GLN A 14 -27.96 10.04 -1.32
N ALA A 15 -29.02 9.39 -0.85
CA ALA A 15 -29.16 8.99 0.56
C ALA A 15 -28.12 7.93 0.95
N GLY A 16 -27.89 6.90 0.11
CA GLY A 16 -26.86 5.89 0.32
C GLY A 16 -25.45 6.48 0.33
N MET A 17 -25.17 7.45 -0.54
CA MET A 17 -23.87 8.17 -0.54
C MET A 17 -23.65 8.98 0.73
N ALA A 18 -24.68 9.61 1.29
CA ALA A 18 -24.57 10.36 2.53
C ALA A 18 -24.31 9.45 3.74
N GLU A 19 -24.91 8.28 3.79
CA GLU A 19 -24.69 7.28 4.84
C GLU A 19 -23.28 6.69 4.77
N ILE A 20 -22.81 6.34 3.56
CA ILE A 20 -21.44 5.87 3.32
C ILE A 20 -20.44 6.95 3.71
N ALA A 21 -20.64 8.21 3.30
CA ALA A 21 -19.77 9.32 3.65
C ALA A 21 -19.66 9.51 5.17
N THR A 22 -20.75 9.38 5.91
CA THR A 22 -20.76 9.50 7.37
C THR A 22 -19.97 8.37 8.02
N THR A 23 -20.16 7.12 7.57
CA THR A 23 -19.43 5.96 8.09
C THR A 23 -17.91 6.07 7.80
N VAL A 24 -17.54 6.53 6.62
CA VAL A 24 -16.14 6.74 6.25
C VAL A 24 -15.49 7.85 7.07
N LEU A 25 -16.16 9.00 7.20
CA LEU A 25 -15.67 10.11 8.03
C LEU A 25 -15.47 9.66 9.48
N HIS A 26 -16.39 8.86 10.02
CA HIS A 26 -16.26 8.29 11.34
C HIS A 26 -15.03 7.36 11.45
N ASN A 27 -14.83 6.45 10.48
CA ASN A 27 -13.70 5.52 10.47
C ASN A 27 -12.37 6.23 10.28
N VAL A 28 -12.29 7.19 9.36
CA VAL A 28 -11.10 8.05 9.17
C VAL A 28 -10.82 8.86 10.44
N GLY A 29 -11.85 9.41 11.08
CA GLY A 29 -11.70 10.14 12.35
C GLY A 29 -11.11 9.27 13.45
N ASN A 30 -11.56 8.03 13.60
CA ASN A 30 -11.02 7.08 14.59
C ASN A 30 -9.54 6.75 14.32
N VAL A 31 -9.18 6.51 13.06
CA VAL A 31 -7.78 6.20 12.71
C VAL A 31 -6.88 7.42 12.87
N LEU A 32 -7.35 8.63 12.49
CA LEU A 32 -6.62 9.88 12.72
C LEU A 32 -6.37 10.12 14.20
N ASN A 33 -7.35 9.85 15.06
CA ASN A 33 -7.17 9.96 16.50
C ASN A 33 -6.08 9.01 17.01
N SER A 34 -6.07 7.74 16.56
CA SER A 34 -5.03 6.78 16.89
C SER A 34 -3.64 7.22 16.41
N VAL A 35 -3.54 7.76 15.18
CA VAL A 35 -2.29 8.32 14.63
C VAL A 35 -1.79 9.48 15.50
N ASN A 36 -2.67 10.38 15.92
CA ASN A 36 -2.30 11.50 16.79
C ASN A 36 -1.80 11.02 18.16
N VAL A 37 -2.48 10.04 18.77
CA VAL A 37 -2.06 9.45 20.06
C VAL A 37 -0.67 8.83 19.95
N SER A 38 -0.41 8.01 18.91
CA SER A 38 0.92 7.43 18.69
C SER A 38 1.99 8.50 18.45
N ALA A 39 1.69 9.56 17.70
CA ALA A 39 2.62 10.67 17.47
C ALA A 39 2.94 11.43 18.78
N GLU A 40 1.95 11.67 19.64
CA GLU A 40 2.15 12.28 20.94
C GLU A 40 2.98 11.39 21.88
N LEU A 41 2.76 10.08 21.88
CA LEU A 41 3.55 9.11 22.64
C LEU A 41 5.02 9.13 22.22
N VAL A 42 5.29 9.06 20.91
CA VAL A 42 6.66 9.15 20.37
C VAL A 42 7.32 10.47 20.80
N SER A 43 6.61 11.58 20.65
CA SER A 43 7.12 12.91 21.03
C SER A 43 7.42 12.98 22.52
N SER A 44 6.55 12.44 23.37
CA SER A 44 6.71 12.38 24.83
C SER A 44 7.91 11.54 25.24
N GLN A 45 8.04 10.32 24.64
CA GLN A 45 9.16 9.41 24.91
C GLN A 45 10.49 10.06 24.50
N MET A 46 10.57 10.69 23.34
CA MET A 46 11.77 11.41 22.90
C MET A 46 12.17 12.55 23.83
N ARG A 47 11.21 13.32 24.33
CA ARG A 47 11.48 14.43 25.27
C ARG A 47 11.94 13.95 26.64
N SER A 48 11.44 12.80 27.10
CA SER A 48 11.76 12.23 28.41
C SER A 48 12.91 11.23 28.38
N SER A 49 13.51 11.00 27.21
CA SER A 49 14.56 10.03 26.99
C SER A 49 15.75 10.24 27.91
N LYS A 50 16.24 9.13 28.47
CA LYS A 50 17.45 9.11 29.30
C LYS A 50 18.75 9.27 28.52
N ALA A 51 18.68 9.25 27.19
CA ALA A 51 19.85 9.50 26.32
C ALA A 51 20.59 10.80 26.64
N GLN A 52 19.89 11.81 27.23
CA GLN A 52 20.53 13.04 27.73
C GLN A 52 21.60 12.75 28.80
N GLY A 53 21.51 11.63 29.50
CA GLY A 53 22.52 11.17 30.46
C GLY A 53 23.89 10.93 29.82
N LEU A 54 23.95 10.53 28.53
CA LEU A 54 25.20 10.34 27.82
C LEU A 54 26.02 11.64 27.72
N GLY A 55 25.35 12.77 27.50
CA GLY A 55 26.02 14.08 27.47
C GLY A 55 26.70 14.44 28.80
N LYS A 56 26.04 14.11 29.92
CA LYS A 56 26.60 14.34 31.26
C LYS A 56 27.82 13.45 31.52
N VAL A 57 27.75 12.20 31.11
CA VAL A 57 28.89 11.25 31.21
C VAL A 57 30.06 11.71 30.36
N ALA A 58 29.80 12.10 29.11
CA ALA A 58 30.84 12.59 28.20
C ALA A 58 31.53 13.85 28.75
N GLN A 59 30.76 14.75 29.34
CA GLN A 59 31.29 15.96 29.97
C GLN A 59 32.17 15.60 31.19
N LEU A 60 31.71 14.71 32.05
CA LEU A 60 32.45 14.28 33.24
C LEU A 60 33.77 13.59 32.87
N LEU A 61 33.77 12.72 31.86
CA LEU A 61 34.98 12.09 31.35
C LEU A 61 35.97 13.13 30.75
N LYS A 62 35.42 14.17 30.09
CA LYS A 62 36.24 15.24 29.52
C LYS A 62 36.88 16.13 30.60
N GLU A 63 36.19 16.37 31.71
CA GLU A 63 36.72 17.13 32.86
C GLU A 63 37.89 16.40 33.54
N HIS A 64 37.92 15.07 33.46
CA HIS A 64 38.98 14.21 34.06
C HIS A 64 39.90 13.59 33.00
N ILE A 65 40.07 14.25 31.85
CA ILE A 65 40.86 13.65 30.74
C ILE A 65 42.34 13.40 31.11
N ASP A 66 42.89 14.25 31.96
CA ASP A 66 44.32 14.20 32.36
C ASP A 66 44.55 13.20 33.54
N ASP A 67 43.51 12.88 34.32
CA ASP A 67 43.61 11.99 35.47
C ASP A 67 42.62 10.81 35.39
N LEU A 68 42.17 10.46 34.18
CA LEU A 68 41.07 9.52 33.92
C LEU A 68 41.27 8.16 34.59
N GLY A 69 42.50 7.65 34.65
CA GLY A 69 42.84 6.38 35.30
C GLY A 69 42.55 6.41 36.79
N ASP A 70 43.01 7.45 37.49
CA ASP A 70 42.80 7.65 38.92
C ASP A 70 41.31 7.96 39.20
N PHE A 71 40.66 8.76 38.36
CA PHE A 71 39.25 9.03 38.47
C PHE A 71 38.40 7.75 38.44
N LEU A 72 38.59 6.88 37.45
CA LEU A 72 37.82 5.67 37.30
C LEU A 72 38.11 4.59 38.35
N THR A 73 39.33 4.61 38.94
CA THR A 73 39.77 3.56 39.89
C THR A 73 39.75 3.98 41.36
N ALA A 74 39.87 5.26 41.66
CA ALA A 74 39.93 5.80 42.99
C ALA A 74 38.75 6.66 43.43
N ASP A 75 38.24 7.53 42.50
CA ASP A 75 37.13 8.41 42.82
C ASP A 75 35.80 7.68 42.95
N PRO A 76 34.97 7.95 43.98
CA PRO A 76 33.68 7.30 44.19
C PRO A 76 32.70 7.47 43.01
N LYS A 77 32.68 8.63 42.33
CA LYS A 77 31.82 8.89 41.16
C LYS A 77 32.33 8.16 39.92
N GLY A 78 33.68 8.18 39.74
CA GLY A 78 34.33 7.50 38.63
C GLY A 78 34.09 5.99 38.63
N LYS A 79 34.17 5.36 39.82
CA LYS A 79 33.89 3.93 40.02
C LYS A 79 32.49 3.50 39.65
N MET A 80 31.50 4.39 39.78
CA MET A 80 30.09 4.10 39.44
C MET A 80 29.79 4.28 37.94
N LEU A 81 30.69 4.90 37.18
CA LEU A 81 30.43 5.28 35.82
C LEU A 81 30.19 4.08 34.87
N PRO A 82 30.97 2.98 34.92
CA PRO A 82 30.74 1.82 34.07
C PRO A 82 29.36 1.19 34.27
N ASP A 83 28.94 0.99 35.53
CA ASP A 83 27.62 0.43 35.86
C ASP A 83 26.50 1.38 35.44
N TYR A 84 26.69 2.69 35.62
CA TYR A 84 25.73 3.70 35.16
C TYR A 84 25.58 3.68 33.66
N LEU A 85 26.68 3.60 32.90
CA LEU A 85 26.66 3.51 31.44
C LEU A 85 25.98 2.23 30.96
N ALA A 86 26.25 1.09 31.59
CA ALA A 86 25.60 -0.18 31.25
C ALA A 86 24.06 -0.08 31.40
N ARG A 87 23.60 0.44 32.55
CA ARG A 87 22.17 0.67 32.80
C ARG A 87 21.54 1.68 31.86
N LEU A 88 22.29 2.76 31.54
CA LEU A 88 21.81 3.78 30.62
C LEU A 88 21.64 3.21 29.20
N ALA A 89 22.59 2.38 28.75
CA ALA A 89 22.51 1.71 27.47
C ALA A 89 21.27 0.78 27.35
N GLU A 90 21.00 -0.01 28.40
CA GLU A 90 19.80 -0.86 28.47
C GLU A 90 18.52 -0.02 28.37
N VAL A 91 18.41 1.04 29.18
CA VAL A 91 17.21 1.91 29.20
C VAL A 91 17.00 2.57 27.84
N VAL A 92 18.06 3.14 27.23
CA VAL A 92 17.96 3.78 25.91
C VAL A 92 17.56 2.79 24.81
N THR A 93 18.06 1.55 24.91
CA THR A 93 17.67 0.49 23.94
C THR A 93 16.18 0.16 24.05
N VAL A 94 15.64 0.06 25.26
CA VAL A 94 14.20 -0.19 25.48
C VAL A 94 13.36 1.00 24.98
N GLU A 95 13.80 2.23 25.28
CA GLU A 95 13.14 3.45 24.78
C GLU A 95 13.08 3.49 23.26
N GLN A 96 14.20 3.19 22.59
CA GLN A 96 14.27 3.13 21.11
C GLN A 96 13.35 2.07 20.52
N GLN A 97 13.30 0.88 21.12
CA GLN A 97 12.40 -0.18 20.69
C GLN A 97 10.93 0.24 20.77
N GLY A 98 10.53 0.86 21.88
CA GLY A 98 9.18 1.38 22.07
C GLY A 98 8.81 2.44 21.02
N ILE A 99 9.74 3.35 20.69
CA ILE A 99 9.55 4.36 19.64
C ILE A 99 9.36 3.70 18.26
N ILE A 100 10.16 2.69 17.94
CA ILE A 100 10.05 1.96 16.66
C ILE A 100 8.69 1.27 16.54
N GLU A 101 8.20 0.67 17.62
CA GLU A 101 6.88 0.03 17.65
C GLU A 101 5.74 1.03 17.43
N GLU A 102 5.78 2.20 18.10
CA GLU A 102 4.79 3.27 17.91
C GLU A 102 4.83 3.87 16.49
N LEU A 103 6.01 4.07 15.92
CA LEU A 103 6.15 4.51 14.52
C LEU A 103 5.57 3.47 13.54
N GLY A 104 5.72 2.18 13.86
CA GLY A 104 5.10 1.09 13.12
C GLY A 104 3.57 1.16 13.14
N GLN A 105 2.96 1.44 14.30
CA GLN A 105 1.51 1.62 14.44
C GLN A 105 1.02 2.85 13.66
N LEU A 106 1.75 3.97 13.74
CA LEU A 106 1.44 5.20 13.01
C LEU A 106 1.44 4.97 11.49
N THR A 107 2.45 4.27 10.98
CA THR A 107 2.54 3.92 9.56
C THR A 107 1.36 3.05 9.12
N LYS A 108 0.99 2.04 9.90
CA LYS A 108 -0.20 1.20 9.66
C LYS A 108 -1.48 2.02 9.63
N GLY A 109 -1.64 2.97 10.55
CA GLY A 109 -2.78 3.88 10.58
C GLY A 109 -2.91 4.72 9.31
N ILE A 110 -1.79 5.30 8.85
CA ILE A 110 -1.76 6.08 7.60
C ILE A 110 -2.13 5.22 6.39
N ASP A 111 -1.62 4.00 6.29
CA ASP A 111 -1.93 3.09 5.19
C ASP A 111 -3.41 2.64 5.22
N HIS A 112 -3.99 2.51 6.42
CA HIS A 112 -5.42 2.26 6.57
C HIS A 112 -6.25 3.44 6.04
N ILE A 113 -5.90 4.70 6.39
CA ILE A 113 -6.57 5.89 5.86
C ILE A 113 -6.48 5.93 4.33
N LYS A 114 -5.30 5.70 3.76
CA LYS A 114 -5.13 5.63 2.30
C LYS A 114 -6.06 4.61 1.67
N THR A 115 -6.21 3.43 2.28
CA THR A 115 -7.09 2.37 1.80
C THR A 115 -8.57 2.80 1.83
N ILE A 116 -9.02 3.41 2.94
CA ILE A 116 -10.38 3.94 3.08
C ILE A 116 -10.65 5.02 2.03
N VAL A 117 -9.74 6.00 1.87
CA VAL A 117 -9.88 7.09 0.90
C VAL A 117 -9.92 6.57 -0.53
N THR A 118 -9.05 5.62 -0.87
CA THR A 118 -9.03 5.01 -2.22
C THR A 118 -10.33 4.24 -2.51
N ALA A 119 -10.83 3.47 -1.54
CA ALA A 119 -12.11 2.80 -1.67
C ALA A 119 -13.25 3.81 -1.88
N GLN A 120 -13.26 4.92 -1.13
CA GLN A 120 -14.29 5.94 -1.25
C GLN A 120 -14.22 6.72 -2.56
N GLN A 121 -13.03 7.02 -3.06
CA GLN A 121 -12.85 7.63 -4.38
C GLN A 121 -13.43 6.75 -5.48
N SER A 122 -13.34 5.43 -5.38
CA SER A 122 -13.99 4.50 -6.31
C SER A 122 -15.51 4.61 -6.29
N TYR A 123 -16.12 4.89 -5.13
CA TYR A 123 -17.58 5.10 -4.99
C TYR A 123 -18.04 6.53 -5.36
N ALA A 124 -17.17 7.53 -5.16
CA ALA A 124 -17.51 8.94 -5.40
C ALA A 124 -17.45 9.35 -6.88
N VAL A 125 -16.73 8.63 -7.72
CA VAL A 125 -16.68 8.89 -9.17
C VAL A 125 -17.93 8.27 -9.82
N ALA A 126 -19.09 8.88 -9.56
CA ALA A 126 -20.36 8.50 -10.17
C ALA A 126 -20.48 8.93 -11.65
N VAL A 127 -19.52 9.69 -12.15
CA VAL A 127 -19.43 10.05 -13.58
C VAL A 127 -18.20 9.33 -14.12
N SER A 128 -18.44 8.25 -14.87
CA SER A 128 -17.39 7.61 -15.67
C SER A 128 -16.92 8.64 -16.70
N ILE A 129 -15.73 9.16 -16.53
CA ILE A 129 -15.10 10.04 -17.53
C ILE A 129 -14.33 9.12 -18.46
N VAL A 130 -14.96 8.85 -19.60
CA VAL A 130 -14.31 8.10 -20.69
C VAL A 130 -13.37 9.05 -21.42
N GLU A 131 -12.11 8.71 -21.47
CA GLU A 131 -11.05 9.45 -22.14
C GLU A 131 -10.42 8.56 -23.21
N THR A 132 -9.95 9.19 -24.29
CA THR A 132 -9.18 8.49 -25.32
C THR A 132 -7.72 8.45 -24.90
N VAL A 133 -7.20 7.26 -24.62
CA VAL A 133 -5.86 7.08 -24.04
C VAL A 133 -5.04 6.01 -24.75
N PRO A 134 -3.71 6.19 -24.85
CA PRO A 134 -2.80 5.11 -25.22
C PRO A 134 -2.60 4.18 -24.02
N VAL A 135 -2.89 2.89 -24.20
CA VAL A 135 -2.79 1.88 -23.12
C VAL A 135 -1.38 1.77 -22.54
N ALA A 136 -0.36 1.93 -23.39
CA ALA A 136 1.04 1.90 -22.94
C ALA A 136 1.35 2.99 -21.91
N GLU A 137 0.88 4.22 -22.11
CA GLU A 137 1.06 5.32 -21.16
C GLU A 137 0.32 5.07 -19.85
N LEU A 138 -0.87 4.47 -19.93
CA LEU A 138 -1.65 4.12 -18.74
C LEU A 138 -0.90 3.10 -17.84
N ILE A 139 -0.27 2.10 -18.47
CA ILE A 139 0.57 1.12 -17.75
C ILE A 139 1.80 1.82 -17.14
N ASP A 140 2.41 2.77 -17.87
CA ASP A 140 3.56 3.53 -17.37
C ASP A 140 3.19 4.44 -16.20
N ASP A 141 2.03 5.05 -16.22
CA ASP A 141 1.50 5.82 -15.11
C ASP A 141 1.29 4.96 -13.88
N ALA A 142 0.66 3.78 -14.04
CA ALA A 142 0.45 2.84 -12.94
C ALA A 142 1.78 2.37 -12.32
N LEU A 143 2.79 2.10 -13.14
CA LEU A 143 4.15 1.76 -12.69
C LEU A 143 4.80 2.90 -11.93
N ARG A 144 4.70 4.14 -12.43
CA ARG A 144 5.24 5.32 -11.73
C ARG A 144 4.62 5.52 -10.36
N MET A 145 3.31 5.32 -10.24
CA MET A 145 2.57 5.49 -8.98
C MET A 145 2.85 4.37 -7.97
N SER A 146 3.14 3.16 -8.45
CA SER A 146 3.24 1.96 -7.60
C SER A 146 4.65 1.65 -7.14
N ILE A 147 5.66 2.05 -7.93
CA ILE A 147 7.07 1.67 -7.71
C ILE A 147 7.89 2.95 -7.49
N GLY A 148 8.25 3.23 -6.23
CA GLY A 148 9.18 4.30 -5.89
C GLY A 148 10.55 4.12 -6.55
N SER A 149 11.32 5.20 -6.71
CA SER A 149 12.58 5.23 -7.46
C SER A 149 13.62 4.18 -6.97
N SER A 150 13.70 3.93 -5.66
CA SER A 150 14.61 2.93 -5.07
C SER A 150 14.13 1.48 -5.25
N ALA A 151 12.83 1.24 -5.35
CA ALA A 151 12.27 -0.10 -5.52
C ALA A 151 12.26 -0.56 -6.99
N ARG A 152 12.38 0.35 -7.96
CA ARG A 152 12.52 0.00 -9.38
C ARG A 152 13.79 -0.78 -9.71
N GLN A 153 14.84 -0.62 -8.90
CA GLN A 153 16.10 -1.34 -9.09
C GLN A 153 16.05 -2.82 -8.68
N GLN A 154 14.97 -3.24 -7.99
CA GLN A 154 14.84 -4.60 -7.45
C GLN A 154 13.83 -5.48 -8.19
N VAL A 155 12.99 -4.93 -9.08
CA VAL A 155 11.96 -5.67 -9.81
C VAL A 155 12.13 -5.48 -11.30
N THR A 156 12.29 -6.59 -12.02
CA THR A 156 12.29 -6.58 -13.49
C THR A 156 10.86 -6.36 -13.99
N VAL A 157 10.68 -5.40 -14.89
CA VAL A 157 9.39 -5.13 -15.54
C VAL A 157 9.49 -5.45 -17.02
N VAL A 158 8.66 -6.37 -17.49
CA VAL A 158 8.54 -6.77 -18.88
C VAL A 158 7.22 -6.24 -19.43
N LYS A 159 7.21 -5.65 -20.63
CA LYS A 159 6.02 -5.13 -21.31
C LYS A 159 5.86 -5.78 -22.68
N GLU A 160 4.77 -6.48 -22.85
CA GLU A 160 4.34 -7.17 -24.07
C GLU A 160 3.04 -6.53 -24.57
N ILE A 161 3.11 -5.27 -24.99
CA ILE A 161 1.96 -4.48 -25.40
C ILE A 161 1.87 -4.54 -26.92
N ALA A 162 0.74 -5.06 -27.44
CA ALA A 162 0.46 -5.04 -28.87
C ALA A 162 0.37 -3.58 -29.39
N ASP A 163 0.50 -3.41 -30.70
CA ASP A 163 0.22 -2.13 -31.34
C ASP A 163 -1.30 -1.86 -31.27
N LEU A 164 -1.67 -1.01 -30.30
CA LEU A 164 -3.06 -0.69 -29.98
C LEU A 164 -3.40 0.71 -30.46
N PRO A 165 -4.58 0.90 -31.11
CA PRO A 165 -5.08 2.23 -31.36
C PRO A 165 -5.36 2.98 -30.05
N LEU A 166 -5.68 4.27 -30.17
CA LEU A 166 -6.22 5.01 -29.04
C LEU A 166 -7.58 4.43 -28.66
N LEU A 167 -7.77 4.12 -27.39
CA LEU A 167 -8.98 3.47 -26.87
C LEU A 167 -9.74 4.41 -25.92
N SER A 168 -11.06 4.45 -26.08
CA SER A 168 -11.94 5.17 -25.17
C SER A 168 -12.27 4.29 -23.95
N LEU A 169 -11.79 4.69 -22.78
CA LEU A 169 -12.00 3.95 -21.53
C LEU A 169 -11.98 4.88 -20.29
N ASP A 170 -12.47 4.40 -19.18
CA ASP A 170 -12.36 5.09 -17.89
C ASP A 170 -10.93 4.97 -17.36
N ARG A 171 -10.08 5.94 -17.75
CA ARG A 171 -8.66 6.00 -17.40
C ARG A 171 -8.43 5.88 -15.91
N HIS A 172 -9.23 6.57 -15.11
CA HIS A 172 -9.04 6.61 -13.67
C HIS A 172 -9.29 5.25 -13.02
N ARG A 173 -10.39 4.57 -13.36
CA ARG A 173 -10.72 3.24 -12.84
C ARG A 173 -9.69 2.19 -13.23
N VAL A 174 -9.28 2.19 -14.51
CA VAL A 174 -8.25 1.26 -14.99
C VAL A 174 -6.93 1.49 -14.29
N LEU A 175 -6.52 2.75 -14.09
CA LEU A 175 -5.30 3.12 -13.37
C LEU A 175 -5.33 2.59 -11.92
N LEU A 176 -6.44 2.76 -11.19
CA LEU A 176 -6.61 2.26 -9.83
C LEU A 176 -6.48 0.73 -9.76
N ILE A 177 -7.10 0.02 -10.72
CA ILE A 177 -6.98 -1.44 -10.80
C ILE A 177 -5.51 -1.83 -11.01
N LEU A 178 -4.83 -1.24 -12.00
CA LEU A 178 -3.43 -1.55 -12.29
C LEU A 178 -2.50 -1.28 -11.10
N VAL A 179 -2.64 -0.13 -10.44
CA VAL A 179 -1.89 0.21 -9.23
C VAL A 179 -2.06 -0.85 -8.13
N ASN A 180 -3.28 -1.34 -7.96
CA ASN A 180 -3.57 -2.38 -6.97
C ASN A 180 -2.93 -3.72 -7.35
N LEU A 181 -3.04 -4.12 -8.62
CA LEU A 181 -2.43 -5.37 -9.13
C LEU A 181 -0.89 -5.33 -9.04
N ILE A 182 -0.26 -4.21 -9.38
CA ILE A 182 1.19 -4.01 -9.24
C ILE A 182 1.61 -4.12 -7.78
N ARG A 183 0.85 -3.51 -6.86
CA ARG A 183 1.12 -3.63 -5.43
C ARG A 183 1.02 -5.07 -4.95
N ASN A 184 0.02 -5.82 -5.41
CA ASN A 184 -0.13 -7.24 -5.08
C ASN A 184 1.04 -8.08 -5.62
N ALA A 185 1.47 -7.86 -6.86
CA ALA A 185 2.63 -8.51 -7.47
C ALA A 185 3.91 -8.28 -6.65
N ARG A 186 4.19 -7.02 -6.26
CA ARG A 186 5.34 -6.71 -5.40
C ARG A 186 5.31 -7.46 -4.07
N GLN A 187 4.14 -7.54 -3.46
CA GLN A 187 3.94 -8.23 -2.19
C GLN A 187 4.05 -9.76 -2.33
N ALA A 188 3.83 -10.30 -3.54
CA ALA A 188 4.02 -11.70 -3.82
C ALA A 188 5.51 -12.12 -3.85
N PHE A 189 6.44 -11.16 -3.93
CA PHE A 189 7.89 -11.42 -3.87
C PHE A 189 8.44 -11.54 -2.45
N GLU A 190 7.69 -11.12 -1.43
CA GLU A 190 8.11 -11.24 -0.04
C GLU A 190 8.36 -12.70 0.34
N GLY A 191 9.60 -13.02 0.71
CA GLY A 191 10.03 -14.37 1.07
C GLY A 191 10.42 -15.29 -0.11
N VAL A 192 10.41 -14.79 -1.36
CA VAL A 192 10.92 -15.52 -2.53
C VAL A 192 12.39 -15.15 -2.73
N VAL A 193 13.31 -16.12 -2.58
CA VAL A 193 14.76 -15.89 -2.59
C VAL A 193 15.43 -16.47 -3.84
N ASP A 194 14.81 -17.47 -4.47
CA ASP A 194 15.47 -18.31 -5.49
C ASP A 194 15.46 -17.72 -6.91
N ARG A 195 14.75 -16.61 -7.13
CA ARG A 195 14.61 -15.99 -8.46
C ARG A 195 14.43 -14.48 -8.34
N GLY A 196 14.93 -13.75 -9.34
CA GLY A 196 14.74 -12.30 -9.43
C GLY A 196 13.26 -11.95 -9.58
N PRO A 197 12.73 -10.97 -8.81
CA PRO A 197 11.35 -10.50 -8.94
C PRO A 197 11.09 -9.98 -10.36
N CYS A 198 10.02 -10.51 -11.01
CA CYS A 198 9.63 -10.10 -12.35
C CYS A 198 8.12 -9.90 -12.43
N VAL A 199 7.70 -8.76 -13.01
CA VAL A 199 6.31 -8.47 -13.35
C VAL A 199 6.20 -8.28 -14.85
N THR A 200 5.34 -9.05 -15.50
CA THR A 200 5.04 -8.96 -16.93
C THR A 200 3.68 -8.33 -17.15
N PHE A 201 3.64 -7.30 -17.97
CA PHE A 201 2.41 -6.68 -18.46
C PHE A 201 2.19 -7.10 -19.90
N SER A 202 1.01 -7.64 -20.21
CA SER A 202 0.58 -7.79 -21.59
C SER A 202 -0.73 -7.04 -21.83
N ALA A 203 -0.88 -6.45 -23.02
CA ALA A 203 -2.10 -5.76 -23.41
C ALA A 203 -2.39 -5.96 -24.89
N PHE A 204 -3.61 -6.39 -25.21
CA PHE A 204 -4.07 -6.61 -26.59
C PHE A 204 -5.60 -6.53 -26.69
N LEU A 205 -6.12 -6.30 -27.90
CA LEU A 205 -7.54 -6.47 -28.19
C LEU A 205 -7.83 -7.95 -28.44
N THR A 206 -8.88 -8.48 -27.86
CA THR A 206 -9.41 -9.81 -28.18
C THR A 206 -10.11 -9.81 -29.54
N ASP A 207 -10.65 -10.96 -29.98
CA ASP A 207 -11.41 -11.06 -31.26
C ASP A 207 -12.68 -10.19 -31.31
N GLY A 208 -13.02 -9.48 -30.23
CA GLY A 208 -14.09 -8.48 -30.12
C GLY A 208 -13.56 -7.14 -29.62
N PRO A 209 -14.44 -6.15 -29.36
CA PRO A 209 -14.06 -4.82 -28.89
C PRO A 209 -13.76 -4.86 -27.36
N THR A 210 -12.87 -5.75 -26.95
CA THR A 210 -12.47 -5.94 -25.55
C THR A 210 -10.96 -5.81 -25.43
N LEU A 211 -10.52 -4.85 -24.62
CA LEU A 211 -9.14 -4.72 -24.21
C LEU A 211 -8.86 -5.73 -23.10
N ARG A 212 -7.88 -6.60 -23.31
CA ARG A 212 -7.32 -7.47 -22.25
C ARG A 212 -6.00 -6.91 -21.78
N ILE A 213 -5.90 -6.67 -20.48
CA ILE A 213 -4.65 -6.33 -19.81
C ILE A 213 -4.34 -7.43 -18.80
N THR A 214 -3.13 -7.99 -18.87
CA THR A 214 -2.67 -8.99 -17.89
C THR A 214 -1.50 -8.43 -17.11
N VAL A 215 -1.55 -8.64 -15.78
CA VAL A 215 -0.44 -8.38 -14.86
C VAL A 215 -0.03 -9.72 -14.27
N ALA A 216 1.13 -10.23 -14.70
CA ALA A 216 1.66 -11.50 -14.24
C ALA A 216 2.89 -11.28 -13.37
N ASP A 217 2.98 -12.01 -12.26
CA ASP A 217 4.15 -12.04 -11.38
C ASP A 217 4.72 -13.46 -11.29
N ASN A 218 6.03 -13.54 -11.01
CA ASN A 218 6.70 -14.80 -10.72
C ASN A 218 6.90 -15.03 -9.21
N GLY A 219 6.03 -14.48 -8.37
CA GLY A 219 6.09 -14.53 -6.93
C GLY A 219 5.65 -15.85 -6.30
N LYS A 220 5.20 -15.79 -5.05
CA LYS A 220 4.81 -16.95 -4.23
C LYS A 220 3.59 -17.73 -4.74
N GLY A 221 2.87 -17.22 -5.75
CA GLY A 221 1.66 -17.85 -6.29
C GLY A 221 0.49 -17.88 -5.32
N ILE A 222 -0.57 -18.61 -5.69
CA ILE A 222 -1.83 -18.65 -4.96
C ILE A 222 -2.20 -20.12 -4.71
N ALA A 223 -2.46 -20.46 -3.44
CA ALA A 223 -2.91 -21.78 -3.07
C ALA A 223 -4.32 -22.06 -3.64
N PRO A 224 -4.59 -23.29 -4.14
CA PRO A 224 -5.86 -23.61 -4.79
C PRO A 224 -7.10 -23.32 -3.92
N GLU A 225 -7.02 -23.54 -2.61
CA GLU A 225 -8.09 -23.25 -1.65
C GLU A 225 -8.46 -21.78 -1.53
N HIS A 226 -7.59 -20.88 -1.98
CA HIS A 226 -7.82 -19.42 -1.93
C HIS A 226 -8.40 -18.86 -3.23
N MET A 227 -8.26 -19.57 -4.35
CA MET A 227 -8.66 -19.09 -5.68
C MET A 227 -10.12 -18.61 -5.73
N GLY A 228 -11.05 -19.38 -5.18
CA GLY A 228 -12.49 -19.05 -5.20
C GLY A 228 -12.89 -17.89 -4.30
N ARG A 229 -12.01 -17.41 -3.42
CA ARG A 229 -12.30 -16.38 -2.41
C ARG A 229 -11.53 -15.08 -2.61
N LEU A 230 -10.60 -15.03 -3.56
CA LEU A 230 -9.69 -13.89 -3.75
C LEU A 230 -10.40 -12.56 -3.95
N PHE A 231 -11.54 -12.57 -4.61
CA PHE A 231 -12.36 -11.38 -4.88
C PHE A 231 -13.48 -11.16 -3.86
N SER A 232 -13.56 -11.99 -2.82
CA SER A 232 -14.53 -11.81 -1.74
C SER A 232 -14.14 -10.63 -0.85
N HIS A 233 -15.13 -9.89 -0.39
CA HIS A 233 -14.94 -8.77 0.52
C HIS A 233 -14.24 -9.21 1.82
N GLY A 234 -13.17 -8.51 2.20
CA GLY A 234 -12.42 -8.78 3.42
C GLY A 234 -11.51 -10.02 3.36
N PHE A 235 -11.39 -10.71 2.21
CA PHE A 235 -10.49 -11.86 2.10
C PHE A 235 -9.04 -11.42 1.93
N THR A 236 -8.19 -11.93 2.81
CA THR A 236 -6.74 -11.72 2.77
C THR A 236 -6.00 -12.92 3.37
N THR A 237 -4.86 -13.27 2.81
CA THR A 237 -3.93 -14.26 3.36
C THR A 237 -2.80 -13.61 4.18
N ARG A 238 -2.83 -12.29 4.36
CA ARG A 238 -1.79 -11.49 5.01
C ARG A 238 -2.24 -11.07 6.40
N LYS A 239 -1.31 -11.11 7.37
CA LYS A 239 -1.59 -10.69 8.76
C LYS A 239 -2.03 -9.22 8.86
N ASP A 240 -1.47 -8.36 8.01
CA ASP A 240 -1.75 -6.92 7.99
C ASP A 240 -2.59 -6.48 6.76
N GLY A 241 -3.20 -7.43 6.05
CA GLY A 241 -4.02 -7.17 4.87
C GLY A 241 -5.50 -6.96 5.25
N HIS A 242 -6.15 -5.96 4.66
CA HIS A 242 -7.56 -5.64 4.92
C HIS A 242 -8.54 -6.38 3.98
N GLY A 243 -8.03 -7.03 2.93
CA GLY A 243 -8.83 -7.82 1.99
C GLY A 243 -9.77 -7.05 1.06
N PHE A 244 -9.63 -5.71 0.96
CA PHE A 244 -10.52 -4.89 0.12
C PHE A 244 -10.02 -4.65 -1.31
N GLY A 245 -8.71 -4.74 -1.53
CA GLY A 245 -8.10 -4.33 -2.80
C GLY A 245 -8.62 -5.07 -4.02
N LEU A 246 -8.56 -6.40 -4.05
CA LEU A 246 -9.02 -7.21 -5.19
C LEU A 246 -10.54 -7.17 -5.34
N HIS A 247 -11.30 -7.14 -4.24
CA HIS A 247 -12.74 -6.98 -4.28
C HIS A 247 -13.15 -5.67 -4.98
N SER A 248 -12.56 -4.55 -4.58
CA SER A 248 -12.82 -3.24 -5.20
C SER A 248 -12.41 -3.20 -6.68
N CYS A 249 -11.29 -3.85 -7.05
CA CYS A 249 -10.90 -3.98 -8.44
C CYS A 249 -11.91 -4.77 -9.28
N ALA A 250 -12.44 -5.88 -8.74
CA ALA A 250 -13.45 -6.68 -9.43
C ALA A 250 -14.77 -5.90 -9.63
N LEU A 251 -15.21 -5.15 -8.62
CA LEU A 251 -16.37 -4.26 -8.73
C LEU A 251 -16.15 -3.17 -9.78
N ALA A 252 -15.00 -2.49 -9.76
CA ALA A 252 -14.68 -1.45 -10.74
C ALA A 252 -14.65 -2.01 -12.18
N ALA A 253 -14.12 -3.22 -12.37
CA ALA A 253 -14.15 -3.89 -13.67
C ALA A 253 -15.58 -4.18 -14.12
N GLN A 254 -16.45 -4.70 -13.24
CA GLN A 254 -17.86 -4.96 -13.53
C GLN A 254 -18.65 -3.68 -13.85
N GLU A 255 -18.39 -2.57 -13.14
CA GLU A 255 -19.02 -1.28 -13.41
C GLU A 255 -18.64 -0.70 -14.78
N MET A 256 -17.47 -1.08 -15.31
CA MET A 256 -17.04 -0.77 -16.69
C MET A 256 -17.61 -1.77 -17.72
N GLY A 257 -18.46 -2.71 -17.31
CA GLY A 257 -18.98 -3.77 -18.18
C GLY A 257 -17.97 -4.89 -18.49
N GLY A 258 -16.85 -4.90 -17.78
CA GLY A 258 -15.75 -5.86 -17.92
C GLY A 258 -15.68 -6.89 -16.80
N SER A 259 -14.54 -7.53 -16.66
CA SER A 259 -14.28 -8.52 -15.63
C SER A 259 -12.82 -8.53 -15.18
N LEU A 260 -12.56 -8.93 -13.93
CA LEU A 260 -11.23 -9.22 -13.41
C LEU A 260 -11.17 -10.69 -12.99
N THR A 261 -10.22 -11.43 -13.56
CA THR A 261 -10.01 -12.84 -13.26
C THR A 261 -8.56 -13.09 -12.85
N VAL A 262 -8.27 -14.29 -12.31
CA VAL A 262 -6.93 -14.67 -11.88
C VAL A 262 -6.61 -16.09 -12.31
N ARG A 263 -5.35 -16.35 -12.61
CA ARG A 263 -4.78 -17.70 -12.84
C ARG A 263 -3.51 -17.85 -12.03
N SER A 264 -3.31 -19.01 -11.44
CA SER A 264 -2.08 -19.41 -10.76
C SER A 264 -2.01 -20.93 -10.77
N ASP A 265 -0.84 -21.47 -11.11
CA ASP A 265 -0.61 -22.93 -11.13
C ASP A 265 -0.25 -23.47 -9.74
N GLY A 266 -0.39 -22.65 -8.71
CA GLY A 266 -0.19 -23.01 -7.31
C GLY A 266 0.92 -22.23 -6.62
N VAL A 267 1.24 -22.69 -5.42
CA VAL A 267 2.27 -22.05 -4.58
C VAL A 267 3.64 -22.12 -5.27
N GLY A 268 4.34 -21.00 -5.32
CA GLY A 268 5.65 -20.86 -5.96
C GLY A 268 5.60 -20.68 -7.48
N GLN A 269 4.41 -20.66 -8.13
CA GLN A 269 4.29 -20.55 -9.59
C GLN A 269 3.88 -19.14 -10.07
N GLY A 270 3.83 -18.17 -9.15
CA GLY A 270 3.35 -16.83 -9.49
C GLY A 270 1.84 -16.76 -9.71
N ALA A 271 1.37 -15.61 -10.15
CA ALA A 271 -0.03 -15.39 -10.46
C ALA A 271 -0.18 -14.42 -11.64
N SER A 272 -1.27 -14.57 -12.41
CA SER A 272 -1.63 -13.71 -13.53
C SER A 272 -3.04 -13.16 -13.31
N PHE A 273 -3.16 -11.86 -13.13
CA PHE A 273 -4.44 -11.15 -13.04
C PHE A 273 -4.81 -10.61 -14.41
N ILE A 274 -6.01 -10.94 -14.88
CA ILE A 274 -6.50 -10.64 -16.22
C ILE A 274 -7.69 -9.71 -16.10
N LEU A 275 -7.55 -8.51 -16.63
CA LEU A 275 -8.58 -7.48 -16.71
C LEU A 275 -9.09 -7.40 -18.14
N ASP A 276 -10.37 -7.69 -18.33
CA ASP A 276 -11.08 -7.57 -19.60
C ASP A 276 -12.05 -6.39 -19.52
N ILE A 277 -11.96 -5.44 -20.46
CA ILE A 277 -12.78 -4.23 -20.51
C ILE A 277 -13.33 -4.05 -21.93
N PRO A 278 -14.65 -3.92 -22.11
CA PRO A 278 -15.18 -3.48 -23.39
C PRO A 278 -14.71 -2.06 -23.70
N VAL A 279 -14.27 -1.82 -24.92
CA VAL A 279 -13.73 -0.54 -25.36
C VAL A 279 -14.31 -0.13 -26.72
N ASP A 280 -14.48 1.17 -26.92
CA ASP A 280 -14.76 1.71 -28.25
C ASP A 280 -13.41 2.02 -28.93
N VAL A 281 -13.22 1.42 -30.11
CA VAL A 281 -12.05 1.68 -30.95
C VAL A 281 -12.30 2.97 -31.70
N THR A 282 -11.65 4.04 -31.31
CA THR A 282 -11.67 5.28 -32.06
C THR A 282 -10.72 5.10 -33.25
N LEU A 283 -11.25 4.73 -34.43
CA LEU A 283 -10.50 4.76 -35.66
C LEU A 283 -10.14 6.23 -35.90
N GLY A 284 -8.87 6.58 -35.72
CA GLY A 284 -8.37 7.90 -36.06
C GLY A 284 -8.69 8.23 -37.53
N GLN A 285 -9.41 9.32 -37.73
CA GLN A 285 -9.56 9.92 -39.05
C GLN A 285 -8.30 10.67 -39.46
#